data_6e47cd9b1dbd1744811198f6d32b2499
#
_entry.id   6e47cd9b1dbd1744811198f6d32b2499
#
_cell.length_a   1.000
_cell.length_b   1.000
_cell.length_c   1.000
_cell.angle_alpha   90.00
_cell.angle_beta   90.00
_cell.angle_gamma   90.00
#
_symmetry.space_group_name_H-M   'P 1'
#
loop_
_entity.id
_entity.type
_entity.pdbx_description
1 polymer ?
#
loop_
_entity_poly.entity_id
_entity_poly.type
_entity_poly.pdbx_seq_one_letter_code
_entity_poly.pdbx_strand_id
1 'polypeptide(L)'
;KQAELIKKQNKAIQADLEKRGYEFVDMDNRGMSTFDFDETLIIDGKNFVVATNPKTGEQIKVNSAQWPTKGPELAAQGYEFNFDDFVNVRGGVDGPLLQKMKNQIKKYGPENVFVLTARPQEAATAIDGWLKSKGINIPFKNITGLADSRGQAKADWMLEKFSEGYNDMYFVDDALPNVKAVKNVLDQLDIKSKVVQAKIK
;
A
#
# COMPACT_ATOMS: atom_id res chain seq x y z
N LYS A 1 -6.25 30.63 12.87
CA LYS A 1 -6.03 30.73 11.40
C LYS A 1 -5.67 29.39 10.75
N GLN A 2 -4.70 28.62 11.30
CA GLN A 2 -4.26 27.37 10.69
C GLN A 2 -5.32 26.25 10.77
N ALA A 3 -6.01 26.10 11.92
CA ALA A 3 -7.10 25.15 12.08
C ALA A 3 -8.31 25.44 11.18
N GLU A 4 -8.62 26.74 10.93
CA GLU A 4 -9.68 27.14 10.01
C GLU A 4 -9.32 26.85 8.55
N LEU A 5 -8.05 27.02 8.19
CA LEU A 5 -7.54 26.71 6.85
C LEU A 5 -7.62 25.19 6.57
N ILE A 6 -7.23 24.38 7.54
CA ILE A 6 -7.32 22.91 7.46
C ILE A 6 -8.79 22.46 7.33
N LYS A 7 -9.70 23.02 8.14
CA LYS A 7 -11.14 22.72 8.02
C LYS A 7 -11.71 23.10 6.65
N LYS A 8 -11.26 24.22 6.07
CA LYS A 8 -11.68 24.65 4.74
C LYS A 8 -11.14 23.73 3.65
N GLN A 9 -9.88 23.28 3.78
CA GLN A 9 -9.28 22.30 2.86
C GLN A 9 -9.99 20.96 2.96
N ASN A 10 -10.29 20.47 4.15
CA ASN A 10 -11.00 19.22 4.36
C ASN A 10 -12.40 19.24 3.74
N LYS A 11 -13.14 20.34 3.88
CA LYS A 11 -14.43 20.50 3.22
C LYS A 11 -14.34 20.46 1.69
N ALA A 12 -13.29 21.06 1.12
CA ALA A 12 -13.08 21.05 -0.32
C ALA A 12 -12.74 19.63 -0.83
N ILE A 13 -11.88 18.90 -0.10
CA ILE A 13 -11.53 17.52 -0.41
C ILE A 13 -12.76 16.61 -0.25
N GLN A 14 -13.53 16.77 0.82
CA GLN A 14 -14.75 16.03 1.05
C GLN A 14 -15.75 16.25 -0.09
N ALA A 15 -15.98 17.49 -0.50
CA ALA A 15 -16.87 17.83 -1.61
C ALA A 15 -16.40 17.22 -2.95
N ASP A 16 -15.10 17.17 -3.19
CA ASP A 16 -14.55 16.51 -4.39
C ASP A 16 -14.75 15.00 -4.36
N LEU A 17 -14.53 14.37 -3.21
CA LEU A 17 -14.76 12.92 -3.04
C LEU A 17 -16.25 12.56 -3.18
N GLU A 18 -17.15 13.35 -2.61
CA GLU A 18 -18.61 13.16 -2.77
C GLU A 18 -19.03 13.25 -4.25
N LYS A 19 -18.46 14.18 -5.03
CA LYS A 19 -18.68 14.24 -6.48
C LYS A 19 -18.19 13.00 -7.23
N ARG A 20 -17.18 12.33 -6.70
CA ARG A 20 -16.64 11.06 -7.24
C ARG A 20 -17.40 9.82 -6.73
N GLY A 21 -18.47 10.01 -5.97
CA GLY A 21 -19.36 8.94 -5.50
C GLY A 21 -18.97 8.31 -4.16
N TYR A 22 -18.08 8.93 -3.38
CA TYR A 22 -17.77 8.47 -2.02
C TYR A 22 -18.84 8.96 -1.03
N GLU A 23 -19.27 8.08 -0.15
CA GLU A 23 -20.13 8.41 0.98
C GLU A 23 -19.26 8.57 2.25
N PHE A 24 -19.59 9.57 3.08
CA PHE A 24 -18.89 9.80 4.34
C PHE A 24 -19.68 9.27 5.52
N VAL A 25 -19.00 8.53 6.37
CA VAL A 25 -19.52 8.05 7.64
C VAL A 25 -18.91 8.89 8.77
N ASP A 26 -19.75 9.57 9.53
CA ASP A 26 -19.30 10.31 10.72
C ASP A 26 -18.97 9.30 11.83
N MET A 27 -17.69 9.24 12.21
CA MET A 27 -17.19 8.31 13.23
C MET A 27 -16.20 9.01 14.15
N ASP A 28 -16.50 8.95 15.45
CA ASP A 28 -15.58 9.44 16.47
C ASP A 28 -14.37 8.51 16.65
N ASN A 29 -13.16 9.08 16.55
CA ASN A 29 -11.87 8.47 16.91
C ASN A 29 -11.68 7.01 16.40
N ARG A 30 -11.69 6.82 15.08
CA ARG A 30 -11.43 5.51 14.48
C ARG A 30 -10.03 5.41 13.92
N GLY A 31 -9.23 4.51 14.53
CA GLY A 31 -7.86 4.23 14.11
C GLY A 31 -7.77 3.08 13.12
N MET A 32 -6.81 3.16 12.20
CA MET A 32 -6.46 2.09 11.28
C MET A 32 -4.97 2.06 10.98
N SER A 33 -4.50 0.92 10.51
CA SER A 33 -3.13 0.75 10.05
C SER A 33 -3.09 0.06 8.70
N THR A 34 -2.28 0.60 7.79
CA THR A 34 -2.10 0.08 6.43
C THR A 34 -0.64 -0.26 6.20
N PHE A 35 -0.39 -1.48 5.75
CA PHE A 35 0.94 -2.00 5.48
C PHE A 35 1.06 -2.37 4.00
N ASP A 36 2.12 -1.91 3.35
CA ASP A 36 2.60 -2.51 2.12
C ASP A 36 3.09 -3.95 2.37
N PHE A 37 3.17 -4.77 1.34
CA PHE A 37 3.54 -6.18 1.48
C PHE A 37 5.02 -6.41 1.17
N ASP A 38 5.44 -6.20 -0.08
CA ASP A 38 6.81 -6.46 -0.54
C ASP A 38 7.80 -5.48 0.08
N GLU A 39 8.93 -5.99 0.57
CA GLU A 39 10.00 -5.21 1.24
C GLU A 39 9.51 -4.45 2.51
N THR A 40 8.32 -4.79 2.99
CA THR A 40 7.71 -4.20 4.19
C THR A 40 7.32 -5.28 5.21
N LEU A 41 6.41 -6.18 4.86
CA LEU A 41 6.01 -7.34 5.68
C LEU A 41 6.84 -8.58 5.36
N ILE A 42 7.21 -8.75 4.11
CA ILE A 42 8.06 -9.82 3.59
C ILE A 42 9.30 -9.23 2.94
N ILE A 43 10.46 -9.85 3.14
CA ILE A 43 11.71 -9.55 2.44
C ILE A 43 12.30 -10.83 1.85
N ASP A 44 13.28 -10.69 0.96
CA ASP A 44 13.93 -11.83 0.26
C ASP A 44 12.95 -12.72 -0.49
N GLY A 45 11.84 -12.16 -0.97
CA GLY A 45 10.88 -12.83 -1.83
C GLY A 45 11.54 -13.32 -3.12
N LYS A 46 11.02 -14.43 -3.66
CA LYS A 46 11.52 -15.06 -4.89
C LYS A 46 10.64 -14.75 -6.11
N ASN A 47 9.65 -13.90 -5.95
CA ASN A 47 8.86 -13.41 -7.08
C ASN A 47 9.66 -12.43 -7.94
N PHE A 48 9.36 -12.41 -9.24
CA PHE A 48 9.99 -11.50 -10.19
C PHE A 48 9.03 -11.06 -11.29
N VAL A 49 9.27 -9.86 -11.79
CA VAL A 49 8.71 -9.36 -13.04
C VAL A 49 9.58 -9.86 -14.18
N VAL A 50 8.97 -10.31 -15.27
CA VAL A 50 9.68 -10.60 -16.52
C VAL A 50 9.56 -9.36 -17.42
N ALA A 51 10.70 -8.72 -17.67
CA ALA A 51 10.81 -7.62 -18.61
C ALA A 51 11.31 -8.17 -19.96
N THR A 52 10.56 -7.94 -21.04
CA THR A 52 10.88 -8.43 -22.39
C THR A 52 11.13 -7.27 -23.33
N ASN A 53 12.25 -7.28 -24.03
CA ASN A 53 12.50 -6.35 -25.11
C ASN A 53 11.72 -6.81 -26.36
N PRO A 54 10.73 -6.04 -26.83
CA PRO A 54 9.88 -6.47 -27.95
C PRO A 54 10.59 -6.56 -29.29
N LYS A 55 11.77 -5.90 -29.40
CA LYS A 55 12.58 -5.91 -30.64
C LYS A 55 13.53 -7.10 -30.72
N THR A 56 14.12 -7.49 -29.58
CA THR A 56 15.14 -8.53 -29.52
C THR A 56 14.66 -9.84 -28.91
N GLY A 57 13.55 -9.81 -28.17
CA GLY A 57 13.07 -10.94 -27.38
C GLY A 57 13.89 -11.19 -26.11
N GLU A 58 14.87 -10.36 -25.79
CA GLU A 58 15.65 -10.47 -24.55
C GLU A 58 14.74 -10.36 -23.33
N GLN A 59 14.92 -11.25 -22.35
CA GLN A 59 14.17 -11.26 -21.11
C GLN A 59 15.08 -11.01 -19.92
N ILE A 60 14.65 -10.11 -19.05
CA ILE A 60 15.31 -9.76 -17.79
C ILE A 60 14.33 -10.00 -16.66
N LYS A 61 14.76 -10.70 -15.61
CA LYS A 61 13.99 -10.90 -14.38
C LYS A 61 14.35 -9.83 -13.36
N VAL A 62 13.33 -9.16 -12.81
CA VAL A 62 13.47 -8.08 -11.83
C VAL A 62 12.66 -8.44 -10.59
N ASN A 63 13.32 -8.53 -9.43
CA ASN A 63 12.63 -8.79 -8.16
C ASN A 63 12.01 -7.52 -7.57
N SER A 64 11.23 -7.66 -6.48
CA SER A 64 10.54 -6.55 -5.82
C SER A 64 11.49 -5.46 -5.31
N ALA A 65 12.64 -5.85 -4.77
CA ALA A 65 13.64 -4.89 -4.28
C ALA A 65 14.31 -4.08 -5.42
N GLN A 66 14.48 -4.68 -6.58
CA GLN A 66 15.07 -4.05 -7.77
C GLN A 66 14.07 -3.19 -8.56
N TRP A 67 12.77 -3.50 -8.45
CA TRP A 67 11.74 -2.90 -9.27
C TRP A 67 11.67 -1.36 -9.22
N PRO A 68 11.78 -0.71 -8.05
CA PRO A 68 11.71 0.76 -7.99
C PRO A 68 12.76 1.48 -8.84
N THR A 69 13.92 0.87 -9.05
CA THR A 69 15.02 1.43 -9.85
C THR A 69 15.00 0.89 -11.28
N LYS A 70 14.98 -0.43 -11.44
CA LYS A 70 15.10 -1.08 -12.76
C LYS A 70 13.82 -1.00 -13.60
N GLY A 71 12.66 -0.98 -12.98
CA GLY A 71 11.39 -0.88 -13.70
C GLY A 71 11.31 0.37 -14.58
N PRO A 72 11.52 1.58 -14.05
CA PRO A 72 11.56 2.80 -14.84
C PRO A 72 12.66 2.83 -15.90
N GLU A 73 13.86 2.30 -15.61
CA GLU A 73 14.97 2.23 -16.57
C GLU A 73 14.62 1.35 -17.78
N LEU A 74 14.06 0.17 -17.54
CA LEU A 74 13.65 -0.76 -18.59
C LEU A 74 12.44 -0.23 -19.37
N ALA A 75 11.49 0.42 -18.69
CA ALA A 75 10.36 1.08 -19.34
C ALA A 75 10.82 2.17 -20.31
N ALA A 76 11.81 2.98 -19.92
CA ALA A 76 12.41 4.00 -20.78
C ALA A 76 13.12 3.40 -22.01
N GLN A 77 13.59 2.15 -21.93
CA GLN A 77 14.18 1.40 -23.02
C GLN A 77 13.14 0.64 -23.89
N GLY A 78 11.85 0.76 -23.55
CA GLY A 78 10.75 0.15 -24.30
C GLY A 78 10.48 -1.32 -23.97
N TYR A 79 10.95 -1.82 -22.84
CA TYR A 79 10.62 -3.17 -22.38
C TYR A 79 9.15 -3.28 -21.99
N GLU A 80 8.56 -4.43 -22.26
CA GLU A 80 7.22 -4.82 -21.81
C GLU A 80 7.34 -5.70 -20.57
N PHE A 81 6.35 -5.61 -19.65
CA PHE A 81 6.42 -6.27 -18.35
C PHE A 81 5.32 -7.29 -18.15
N ASN A 82 5.70 -8.45 -17.63
CA ASN A 82 4.78 -9.48 -17.16
C ASN A 82 4.91 -9.64 -15.64
N PHE A 83 3.81 -9.42 -14.92
CA PHE A 83 3.70 -9.49 -13.46
C PHE A 83 3.02 -10.77 -12.96
N ASP A 84 2.75 -11.73 -13.83
CA ASP A 84 1.94 -12.92 -13.51
C ASP A 84 2.48 -13.72 -12.31
N ASP A 85 3.80 -13.72 -12.10
CA ASP A 85 4.40 -14.41 -10.96
C ASP A 85 3.98 -13.80 -9.61
N PHE A 86 3.62 -12.51 -9.59
CA PHE A 86 3.21 -11.80 -8.38
C PHE A 86 1.78 -12.10 -7.90
N VAL A 87 1.03 -12.97 -8.57
CA VAL A 87 -0.20 -13.58 -8.02
C VAL A 87 0.12 -14.56 -6.89
N ASN A 88 1.34 -15.08 -6.83
CA ASN A 88 1.81 -16.00 -5.81
C ASN A 88 2.74 -15.31 -4.81
N VAL A 89 2.94 -15.93 -3.66
CA VAL A 89 4.00 -15.57 -2.71
C VAL A 89 5.02 -16.68 -2.69
N ARG A 90 6.22 -16.40 -3.20
CA ARG A 90 7.32 -17.38 -3.32
C ARG A 90 8.47 -17.00 -2.41
N GLY A 91 8.87 -17.91 -1.54
CA GLY A 91 9.98 -17.70 -0.61
C GLY A 91 9.68 -16.57 0.37
N GLY A 92 10.75 -15.87 0.77
CA GLY A 92 10.66 -14.73 1.65
C GLY A 92 10.74 -15.10 3.13
N VAL A 93 11.14 -14.10 3.90
CA VAL A 93 11.25 -14.16 5.36
C VAL A 93 10.55 -12.94 5.96
N ASP A 94 10.44 -12.91 7.28
CA ASP A 94 9.79 -11.83 8.01
C ASP A 94 10.45 -10.48 7.70
N GLY A 95 9.65 -9.54 7.22
CA GLY A 95 10.08 -8.18 6.94
C GLY A 95 10.13 -7.30 8.21
N PRO A 96 10.67 -6.08 8.08
CA PRO A 96 10.94 -5.21 9.23
C PRO A 96 9.68 -4.77 9.97
N LEU A 97 8.51 -4.77 9.34
CA LEU A 97 7.27 -4.28 9.91
C LEU A 97 6.28 -5.38 10.33
N LEU A 98 6.63 -6.65 10.19
CA LEU A 98 5.72 -7.75 10.54
C LEU A 98 5.32 -7.72 12.03
N GLN A 99 6.27 -7.49 12.92
CA GLN A 99 5.98 -7.38 14.35
C GLN A 99 5.13 -6.13 14.66
N LYS A 100 5.39 -5.02 13.96
CA LYS A 100 4.56 -3.82 14.08
C LYS A 100 3.11 -4.10 13.68
N MET A 101 2.89 -4.84 12.61
CA MET A 101 1.55 -5.25 12.19
C MET A 101 0.84 -6.05 13.27
N LYS A 102 1.51 -7.02 13.90
CA LYS A 102 0.97 -7.79 15.03
C LYS A 102 0.57 -6.88 16.21
N ASN A 103 1.39 -5.87 16.50
CA ASN A 103 1.10 -4.91 17.57
C ASN A 103 -0.10 -4.02 17.23
N GLN A 104 -0.24 -3.59 15.97
CA GLN A 104 -1.38 -2.78 15.52
C GLN A 104 -2.69 -3.57 15.54
N ILE A 105 -2.66 -4.86 15.22
CA ILE A 105 -3.80 -5.76 15.36
C ILE A 105 -4.29 -5.82 16.81
N LYS A 106 -3.37 -5.92 17.78
CA LYS A 106 -3.71 -5.90 19.20
C LYS A 106 -4.31 -4.57 19.65
N LYS A 107 -3.83 -3.46 19.07
CA LYS A 107 -4.25 -2.11 19.47
C LYS A 107 -5.58 -1.69 18.86
N TYR A 108 -5.80 -1.97 17.58
CA TYR A 108 -6.95 -1.47 16.81
C TYR A 108 -7.96 -2.53 16.43
N GLY A 109 -7.65 -3.80 16.65
CA GLY A 109 -8.44 -4.93 16.17
C GLY A 109 -8.05 -5.33 14.73
N PRO A 110 -8.20 -6.62 14.37
CA PRO A 110 -7.84 -7.12 13.05
C PRO A 110 -8.67 -6.49 11.92
N GLU A 111 -9.89 -6.07 12.20
CA GLU A 111 -10.80 -5.41 11.25
C GLU A 111 -10.33 -4.02 10.80
N ASN A 112 -9.42 -3.39 11.55
CA ASN A 112 -8.88 -2.07 11.27
C ASN A 112 -7.40 -2.10 10.80
N VAL A 113 -6.91 -3.28 10.43
CA VAL A 113 -5.56 -3.46 9.87
C VAL A 113 -5.67 -4.00 8.46
N PHE A 114 -4.94 -3.37 7.54
CA PHE A 114 -5.04 -3.57 6.11
C PHE A 114 -3.67 -3.86 5.49
N VAL A 115 -3.69 -4.65 4.43
CA VAL A 115 -2.56 -4.79 3.50
C VAL A 115 -2.95 -4.11 2.18
N LEU A 116 -2.08 -3.25 1.70
CA LEU A 116 -2.25 -2.52 0.43
C LEU A 116 -1.01 -2.71 -0.43
N THR A 117 -1.16 -3.44 -1.51
CA THR A 117 -0.06 -3.83 -2.39
C THR A 117 -0.28 -3.36 -3.83
N ALA A 118 0.81 -3.09 -4.53
CA ALA A 118 0.78 -2.87 -5.98
C ALA A 118 0.53 -4.15 -6.79
N ARG A 119 0.64 -5.32 -6.15
CA ARG A 119 0.29 -6.61 -6.78
C ARG A 119 -1.18 -6.60 -7.24
N PRO A 120 -1.57 -7.44 -8.20
CA PRO A 120 -2.98 -7.58 -8.58
C PRO A 120 -3.81 -8.18 -7.43
N GLN A 121 -5.13 -7.95 -7.45
CA GLN A 121 -6.05 -8.44 -6.40
C GLN A 121 -6.04 -9.97 -6.27
N GLU A 122 -5.75 -10.70 -7.33
CA GLU A 122 -5.63 -12.16 -7.35
C GLU A 122 -4.53 -12.65 -6.40
N ALA A 123 -3.55 -11.83 -6.07
CA ALA A 123 -2.51 -12.13 -5.08
C ALA A 123 -3.01 -12.19 -3.63
N ALA A 124 -4.19 -11.67 -3.34
CA ALA A 124 -4.73 -11.57 -1.99
C ALA A 124 -4.83 -12.95 -1.30
N THR A 125 -5.19 -14.01 -2.02
CA THR A 125 -5.27 -15.37 -1.48
C THR A 125 -3.90 -15.87 -1.01
N ALA A 126 -2.85 -15.68 -1.80
CA ALA A 126 -1.49 -16.08 -1.44
C ALA A 126 -0.93 -15.24 -0.29
N ILE A 127 -1.22 -13.93 -0.27
CA ILE A 127 -0.84 -13.02 0.82
C ILE A 127 -1.53 -13.43 2.12
N ASP A 128 -2.83 -13.70 2.10
CA ASP A 128 -3.59 -14.17 3.27
C ASP A 128 -3.01 -15.47 3.84
N GLY A 129 -2.70 -16.44 2.97
CA GLY A 129 -2.06 -17.69 3.35
C GLY A 129 -0.69 -17.46 4.02
N TRP A 130 0.12 -16.56 3.48
CA TRP A 130 1.42 -16.22 4.06
C TRP A 130 1.26 -15.54 5.43
N LEU A 131 0.35 -14.58 5.56
CA LEU A 131 0.05 -13.90 6.84
C LEU A 131 -0.41 -14.90 7.90
N LYS A 132 -1.31 -15.82 7.57
CA LYS A 132 -1.75 -16.89 8.47
C LYS A 132 -0.61 -17.79 8.92
N SER A 133 0.34 -18.11 8.04
CA SER A 133 1.55 -18.85 8.40
C SER A 133 2.44 -18.14 9.41
N LYS A 134 2.29 -16.81 9.53
CA LYS A 134 2.99 -15.95 10.50
C LYS A 134 2.15 -15.64 11.76
N GLY A 135 0.99 -16.26 11.91
CA GLY A 135 0.07 -16.04 13.02
C GLY A 135 -0.73 -14.74 12.90
N ILE A 136 -0.84 -14.17 11.71
CA ILE A 136 -1.61 -12.96 11.43
C ILE A 136 -2.92 -13.35 10.75
N ASN A 137 -4.03 -12.93 11.37
CA ASN A 137 -5.38 -13.20 10.87
C ASN A 137 -6.17 -11.90 10.80
N ILE A 138 -6.26 -11.33 9.61
CA ILE A 138 -7.09 -10.16 9.30
C ILE A 138 -8.21 -10.57 8.33
N PRO A 139 -9.32 -9.83 8.26
CA PRO A 139 -10.36 -10.11 7.27
C PRO A 139 -9.78 -10.13 5.85
N PHE A 140 -10.17 -11.12 5.05
CA PHE A 140 -9.69 -11.23 3.66
C PHE A 140 -9.96 -9.96 2.84
N LYS A 141 -11.11 -9.31 3.07
CA LYS A 141 -11.47 -8.03 2.43
C LYS A 141 -10.51 -6.88 2.73
N ASN A 142 -9.67 -7.00 3.78
CA ASN A 142 -8.67 -6.00 4.16
C ASN A 142 -7.35 -6.17 3.41
N ILE A 143 -7.25 -7.11 2.49
CA ILE A 143 -6.10 -7.31 1.62
C ILE A 143 -6.47 -6.80 0.23
N THR A 144 -5.90 -5.67 -0.17
CA THR A 144 -6.19 -5.00 -1.44
C THR A 144 -4.97 -5.00 -2.35
N GLY A 145 -5.11 -5.59 -3.52
CA GLY A 145 -4.17 -5.50 -4.62
C GLY A 145 -4.65 -4.47 -5.64
N LEU A 146 -3.85 -3.45 -5.90
CA LEU A 146 -4.22 -2.33 -6.77
C LEU A 146 -3.91 -2.59 -8.24
N ALA A 147 -3.03 -3.55 -8.56
CA ALA A 147 -2.46 -3.74 -9.90
C ALA A 147 -1.89 -2.43 -10.48
N ASP A 148 -1.36 -1.59 -9.62
CA ASP A 148 -0.86 -0.25 -9.92
C ASP A 148 0.28 0.11 -8.97
N SER A 149 1.45 0.40 -9.50
CA SER A 149 2.65 0.73 -8.71
C SER A 149 2.82 2.24 -8.46
N ARG A 150 1.90 3.07 -8.95
CA ARG A 150 1.96 4.52 -8.74
C ARG A 150 1.60 4.88 -7.30
N GLY A 151 2.35 5.80 -6.71
CA GLY A 151 2.07 6.29 -5.35
C GLY A 151 0.70 6.92 -5.22
N GLN A 152 0.18 7.56 -6.28
CA GLN A 152 -1.16 8.15 -6.30
C GLN A 152 -2.27 7.12 -6.08
N ALA A 153 -2.12 5.90 -6.60
CA ALA A 153 -3.11 4.83 -6.37
C ALA A 153 -3.24 4.48 -4.88
N LYS A 154 -2.12 4.42 -4.16
CA LYS A 154 -2.13 4.20 -2.70
C LYS A 154 -2.69 5.40 -1.95
N ALA A 155 -2.36 6.62 -2.36
CA ALA A 155 -2.92 7.84 -1.79
C ALA A 155 -4.45 7.92 -1.97
N ASP A 156 -4.97 7.58 -3.13
CA ASP A 156 -6.41 7.54 -3.41
C ASP A 156 -7.13 6.50 -2.54
N TRP A 157 -6.53 5.35 -2.35
CA TRP A 157 -7.08 4.34 -1.44
C TRP A 157 -7.14 4.82 0.01
N MET A 158 -6.12 5.54 0.48
CA MET A 158 -6.13 6.14 1.82
C MET A 158 -7.20 7.22 1.96
N LEU A 159 -7.46 8.02 0.90
CA LEU A 159 -8.57 8.97 0.87
C LEU A 159 -9.94 8.26 0.95
N GLU A 160 -10.09 7.13 0.31
CA GLU A 160 -11.30 6.30 0.43
C GLU A 160 -11.51 5.89 1.88
N LYS A 161 -10.47 5.45 2.59
CA LYS A 161 -10.55 5.11 4.02
C LYS A 161 -10.88 6.31 4.89
N PHE A 162 -10.34 7.48 4.57
CA PHE A 162 -10.76 8.71 5.22
C PHE A 162 -12.26 8.98 5.02
N SER A 163 -12.81 8.76 3.83
CA SER A 163 -14.24 8.89 3.56
C SER A 163 -15.11 7.93 4.35
N GLU A 164 -14.57 6.77 4.72
CA GLU A 164 -15.24 5.78 5.59
C GLU A 164 -15.21 6.15 7.09
N GLY A 165 -14.59 7.29 7.44
CA GLY A 165 -14.57 7.84 8.79
C GLY A 165 -13.30 7.56 9.59
N TYR A 166 -12.28 6.95 9.02
CA TYR A 166 -10.99 6.79 9.69
C TYR A 166 -10.28 8.13 9.85
N ASN A 167 -9.87 8.46 11.08
CA ASN A 167 -9.27 9.75 11.44
C ASN A 167 -7.99 9.63 12.30
N ASP A 168 -7.50 8.43 12.50
CA ASP A 168 -6.19 8.12 13.08
C ASP A 168 -5.54 7.04 12.21
N MET A 169 -4.70 7.46 11.27
CA MET A 169 -4.22 6.63 10.18
C MET A 169 -2.70 6.41 10.25
N TYR A 170 -2.31 5.14 10.26
CA TYR A 170 -0.92 4.71 10.11
C TYR A 170 -0.73 4.07 8.73
N PHE A 171 0.31 4.49 8.03
CA PHE A 171 0.70 3.94 6.73
C PHE A 171 2.20 3.67 6.68
N VAL A 172 2.59 2.52 6.16
CA VAL A 172 4.00 2.19 5.95
C VAL A 172 4.21 1.47 4.63
N ASP A 173 5.28 1.87 3.93
CA ASP A 173 5.69 1.36 2.62
C ASP A 173 7.22 1.52 2.50
N ASP A 174 7.90 0.66 1.77
CA ASP A 174 9.33 0.78 1.55
C ASP A 174 9.67 1.78 0.44
N ALA A 175 8.78 1.94 -0.54
CA ALA A 175 9.00 2.82 -1.69
C ALA A 175 8.76 4.28 -1.33
N LEU A 176 9.79 5.10 -1.40
CA LEU A 176 9.72 6.53 -1.08
C LEU A 176 8.66 7.29 -1.90
N PRO A 177 8.45 7.05 -3.21
CA PRO A 177 7.37 7.68 -3.95
C PRO A 177 5.98 7.43 -3.36
N ASN A 178 5.71 6.22 -2.88
CA ASN A 178 4.45 5.88 -2.22
C ASN A 178 4.29 6.62 -0.88
N VAL A 179 5.35 6.62 -0.07
CA VAL A 179 5.39 7.36 1.21
C VAL A 179 5.11 8.84 0.99
N LYS A 180 5.78 9.45 0.01
CA LYS A 180 5.59 10.87 -0.31
C LYS A 180 4.16 11.18 -0.79
N ALA A 181 3.60 10.35 -1.67
CA ALA A 181 2.25 10.56 -2.21
C ALA A 181 1.19 10.46 -1.10
N VAL A 182 1.28 9.44 -0.25
CA VAL A 182 0.35 9.26 0.88
C VAL A 182 0.51 10.36 1.91
N LYS A 183 1.74 10.69 2.29
CA LYS A 183 2.01 11.77 3.25
C LYS A 183 1.47 13.12 2.77
N ASN A 184 1.69 13.45 1.50
CA ASN A 184 1.21 14.70 0.91
C ASN A 184 -0.32 14.83 1.01
N VAL A 185 -1.04 13.75 0.82
CA VAL A 185 -2.51 13.74 0.92
C VAL A 185 -2.96 13.79 2.38
N LEU A 186 -2.43 12.94 3.25
CA LEU A 186 -2.88 12.86 4.65
C LEU A 186 -2.53 14.12 5.46
N ASP A 187 -1.41 14.78 5.16
CA ASP A 187 -1.01 16.03 5.83
C ASP A 187 -1.96 17.20 5.53
N GLN A 188 -2.79 17.11 4.48
CA GLN A 188 -3.81 18.11 4.15
C GLN A 188 -5.13 17.91 4.90
N LEU A 189 -5.29 16.78 5.59
CA LEU A 189 -6.51 16.42 6.31
C LEU A 189 -6.37 16.76 7.80
N ASP A 190 -7.50 17.11 8.43
CA ASP A 190 -7.58 17.36 9.88
C ASP A 190 -7.76 16.02 10.62
N ILE A 191 -6.75 15.15 10.50
CA ILE A 191 -6.69 13.84 11.11
C ILE A 191 -5.34 13.62 11.79
N LYS A 192 -5.28 12.64 12.68
CA LYS A 192 -4.02 12.11 13.17
C LYS A 192 -3.46 11.14 12.14
N SER A 193 -2.24 11.35 11.69
CA SER A 193 -1.60 10.46 10.73
C SER A 193 -0.13 10.24 11.04
N LYS A 194 0.37 9.05 10.69
CA LYS A 194 1.79 8.72 10.72
C LYS A 194 2.12 7.92 9.47
N VAL A 195 2.95 8.48 8.62
CA VAL A 195 3.43 7.86 7.38
C VAL A 195 4.91 7.54 7.53
N VAL A 196 5.27 6.28 7.33
CA VAL A 196 6.62 5.75 7.61
C VAL A 196 7.18 5.06 6.38
N GLN A 197 8.45 5.27 6.10
CA GLN A 197 9.19 4.46 5.15
C GLN A 197 9.79 3.24 5.85
N ALA A 198 9.44 2.04 5.41
CA ALA A 198 10.09 0.82 5.83
C ALA A 198 11.55 0.80 5.33
N LYS A 199 12.47 0.43 6.21
CA LYS A 199 13.90 0.31 5.87
C LYS A 199 14.39 -1.06 6.28
N ILE A 200 15.00 -1.75 5.34
CA ILE A 200 15.76 -2.97 5.61
C ILE A 200 17.11 -2.53 6.18
N LYS A 201 17.45 -3.05 7.36
CA LYS A 201 18.74 -2.79 8.01
C LYS A 201 19.80 -3.71 7.46
#